data_56995657310102a79a16c28fc34206ff
#
_entry.id   56995657310102a79a16c28fc34206ff
#
_cell.length_a   1.000
_cell.length_b   1.000
_cell.length_c   1.000
_cell.angle_alpha   90.00
_cell.angle_beta   90.00
_cell.angle_gamma   90.00
#
_symmetry.space_group_name_H-M   'P 1'
#
loop_
_entity.id
_entity.type
_entity.pdbx_description
1 polymer ?
#
loop_
_entity_poly.entity_id
_entity_poly.type
_entity_poly.pdbx_seq_one_letter_code
_entity_poly.pdbx_strand_id
1 'polypeptide(L)'
;QGIIFISFIALFFNFFISLNILLNTIFLGLGLLLYFIDNKKFFNKKLIKYNFIIAILSTLLLLYANINRPDAALYHLPFTSVLNEHKIIIGLGNIHSRFGHISIIQYLSAINYNFLFGFNGISIPLSVVASFFIVFFYRKVLILYKLKSLNLDFYFCLFVSIYIFYKINRYSSFGNDAITHLCFFYLIRLILVDNNFKQLSLIILLCVFILLTLLFRILYSSPVSELIALSIIILSFLSLKPLLLIHRVS
;
A
#
# COMPACT_ATOMS: atom_id res chain seq x y z
N GLN A 1 1.66 -1.46 8.58
CA GLN A 1 1.61 -2.93 8.74
C GLN A 1 0.27 -3.48 8.22
N GLY A 2 -0.89 -2.97 8.66
CA GLY A 2 -2.20 -3.49 8.26
C GLY A 2 -2.47 -3.50 6.76
N ILE A 3 -2.05 -2.47 6.01
CA ILE A 3 -2.20 -2.39 4.55
C ILE A 3 -1.43 -3.53 3.87
N ILE A 4 -0.20 -3.77 4.28
CA ILE A 4 0.64 -4.86 3.75
C ILE A 4 -0.01 -6.21 4.07
N PHE A 5 -0.45 -6.40 5.31
CA PHE A 5 -1.09 -7.63 5.75
C PHE A 5 -2.35 -7.95 4.94
N ILE A 6 -3.25 -6.98 4.75
CA ILE A 6 -4.48 -7.19 3.98
C ILE A 6 -4.20 -7.47 2.50
N SER A 7 -3.15 -6.87 1.94
CA SER A 7 -2.71 -7.14 0.56
C SER A 7 -2.24 -8.59 0.38
N PHE A 8 -1.51 -9.13 1.37
CA PHE A 8 -1.10 -10.53 1.36
C PHE A 8 -2.28 -11.47 1.57
N ILE A 9 -3.23 -11.12 2.42
CA ILE A 9 -4.46 -11.89 2.58
C ILE A 9 -5.22 -11.94 1.25
N ALA A 10 -5.37 -10.80 0.57
CA ALA A 10 -6.04 -10.74 -0.72
C ALA A 10 -5.35 -11.63 -1.77
N LEU A 11 -4.01 -11.57 -1.85
CA LEU A 11 -3.23 -12.45 -2.72
C LEU A 11 -3.46 -13.92 -2.37
N PHE A 12 -3.38 -14.29 -1.09
CA PHE A 12 -3.59 -15.66 -0.63
C PHE A 12 -4.98 -16.20 -1.02
N PHE A 13 -6.03 -15.41 -0.79
CA PHE A 13 -7.37 -15.83 -1.17
C PHE A 13 -7.53 -15.96 -2.68
N ASN A 14 -6.86 -15.11 -3.47
CA ASN A 14 -6.97 -15.15 -4.92
C ASN A 14 -6.35 -16.41 -5.55
N PHE A 15 -5.51 -17.15 -4.84
CA PHE A 15 -5.06 -18.47 -5.30
C PHE A 15 -6.21 -19.50 -5.39
N PHE A 16 -7.22 -19.37 -4.54
CA PHE A 16 -8.30 -20.33 -4.42
C PHE A 16 -9.62 -19.85 -5.04
N ILE A 17 -9.91 -18.54 -4.87
CA ILE A 17 -11.18 -17.92 -5.27
C ILE A 17 -10.93 -16.54 -5.88
N SER A 18 -11.86 -16.06 -6.71
CA SER A 18 -11.85 -14.68 -7.21
C SER A 18 -12.10 -13.69 -6.06
N LEU A 19 -11.49 -12.51 -6.15
CA LEU A 19 -11.75 -11.39 -5.23
C LEU A 19 -13.06 -10.69 -5.63
N ASN A 20 -14.17 -11.44 -5.66
CA ASN A 20 -15.45 -10.92 -6.10
C ASN A 20 -16.02 -9.89 -5.12
N ILE A 21 -17.03 -9.15 -5.57
CA ILE A 21 -17.63 -8.04 -4.83
C ILE A 21 -18.20 -8.48 -3.47
N LEU A 22 -18.72 -9.71 -3.36
CA LEU A 22 -19.27 -10.25 -2.12
C LEU A 22 -18.16 -10.51 -1.08
N LEU A 23 -17.08 -11.20 -1.48
CA LEU A 23 -15.93 -11.47 -0.63
C LEU A 23 -15.30 -10.16 -0.14
N ASN A 24 -15.11 -9.22 -1.06
CA ASN A 24 -14.55 -7.91 -0.75
C ASN A 24 -15.43 -7.12 0.23
N THR A 25 -16.74 -7.22 0.12
CA THR A 25 -17.67 -6.59 1.07
C THR A 25 -17.58 -7.22 2.45
N ILE A 26 -17.41 -8.55 2.53
CA ILE A 26 -17.16 -9.25 3.80
C ILE A 26 -15.85 -8.75 4.43
N PHE A 27 -14.76 -8.63 3.67
CA PHE A 27 -13.50 -8.10 4.18
C PHE A 27 -13.64 -6.67 4.69
N LEU A 28 -14.38 -5.81 3.98
CA LEU A 28 -14.67 -4.46 4.44
C LEU A 28 -15.45 -4.48 5.77
N GLY A 29 -16.49 -5.30 5.87
CA GLY A 29 -17.30 -5.46 7.07
C GLY A 29 -16.47 -5.95 8.27
N LEU A 30 -15.64 -6.96 8.07
CA LEU A 30 -14.71 -7.46 9.11
C LEU A 30 -13.71 -6.38 9.53
N GLY A 31 -13.15 -5.63 8.58
CA GLY A 31 -12.25 -4.52 8.87
C GLY A 31 -12.92 -3.44 9.73
N LEU A 32 -14.16 -3.08 9.43
CA LEU A 32 -14.94 -2.12 10.21
C LEU A 32 -15.24 -2.66 11.62
N LEU A 33 -15.65 -3.91 11.74
CA LEU A 33 -15.90 -4.55 13.04
C LEU A 33 -14.65 -4.52 13.92
N LEU A 34 -13.50 -4.94 13.39
CA LEU A 34 -12.22 -4.92 14.11
C LEU A 34 -11.84 -3.50 14.52
N TYR A 35 -12.06 -2.52 13.64
CA TYR A 35 -11.82 -1.12 13.95
C TYR A 35 -12.66 -0.64 15.14
N PHE A 36 -13.95 -0.96 15.20
CA PHE A 36 -14.81 -0.58 16.31
C PHE A 36 -14.48 -1.30 17.62
N ILE A 37 -14.06 -2.56 17.55
CA ILE A 37 -13.66 -3.33 18.74
C ILE A 37 -12.38 -2.74 19.35
N ASP A 38 -11.39 -2.44 18.54
CA ASP A 38 -10.08 -1.96 18.99
C ASP A 38 -10.14 -0.49 19.45
N ASN A 39 -10.94 0.34 18.79
CA ASN A 39 -11.00 1.78 19.05
C ASN A 39 -11.88 2.23 20.23
N LYS A 40 -12.46 1.33 21.01
CA LYS A 40 -13.17 1.73 22.26
C LYS A 40 -12.30 2.57 23.21
N LYS A 41 -10.97 2.48 23.10
CA LYS A 41 -9.98 3.24 23.90
C LYS A 41 -9.39 4.47 23.18
N PHE A 42 -9.67 4.69 21.87
CA PHE A 42 -8.89 5.61 21.03
C PHE A 42 -9.66 6.82 20.48
N PHE A 43 -10.76 7.25 21.09
CA PHE A 43 -11.43 8.51 20.72
C PHE A 43 -10.58 9.72 21.12
N ASN A 44 -9.37 9.81 20.57
CA ASN A 44 -8.52 10.98 20.73
C ASN A 44 -8.91 12.02 19.65
N LYS A 45 -9.42 13.19 20.10
CA LYS A 45 -9.80 14.31 19.22
C LYS A 45 -8.71 14.68 18.18
N LYS A 46 -7.44 14.53 18.57
CA LYS A 46 -6.29 14.80 17.67
C LYS A 46 -6.19 13.78 16.56
N LEU A 47 -6.43 12.49 16.84
CA LEU A 47 -6.45 11.43 15.84
C LEU A 47 -7.59 11.61 14.84
N ILE A 48 -8.78 11.94 15.33
CA ILE A 48 -9.97 12.21 14.50
C ILE A 48 -9.67 13.35 13.51
N LYS A 49 -9.06 14.44 13.97
CA LYS A 49 -8.69 15.57 13.10
C LYS A 49 -7.75 15.14 11.97
N TYR A 50 -6.74 14.31 12.26
CA TYR A 50 -5.82 13.83 11.23
C TYR A 50 -6.50 12.89 10.23
N ASN A 51 -7.33 11.98 10.71
CA ASN A 51 -8.09 11.08 9.84
C ASN A 51 -9.02 11.88 8.91
N PHE A 52 -9.64 12.94 9.42
CA PHE A 52 -10.48 13.83 8.61
C PHE A 52 -9.68 14.55 7.51
N ILE A 53 -8.49 15.07 7.84
CA ILE A 53 -7.61 15.69 6.85
C ILE A 53 -7.20 14.67 5.77
N ILE A 54 -6.83 13.45 6.17
CA ILE A 54 -6.48 12.37 5.24
C ILE A 54 -7.67 12.02 4.35
N ALA A 55 -8.88 11.94 4.91
CA ALA A 55 -10.09 11.64 4.14
C ALA A 55 -10.38 12.73 3.09
N ILE A 56 -10.32 14.01 3.47
CA ILE A 56 -10.52 15.13 2.52
C ILE A 56 -9.46 15.07 1.42
N LEU A 57 -8.18 14.93 1.77
CA LEU A 57 -7.09 14.89 0.79
C LEU A 57 -7.24 13.68 -0.13
N SER A 58 -7.63 12.51 0.41
CA SER A 58 -7.89 11.31 -0.39
C SER A 58 -9.02 11.54 -1.40
N THR A 59 -10.11 12.19 -0.96
CA THR A 59 -11.23 12.52 -1.85
C THR A 59 -10.79 13.47 -2.96
N LEU A 60 -9.99 14.49 -2.63
CA LEU A 60 -9.45 15.42 -3.64
C LEU A 60 -8.53 14.70 -4.64
N LEU A 61 -7.67 13.78 -4.17
CA LEU A 61 -6.83 12.98 -5.05
C LEU A 61 -7.65 12.04 -5.94
N LEU A 62 -8.73 11.45 -5.42
CA LEU A 62 -9.66 10.62 -6.20
C LEU A 62 -10.36 11.43 -7.31
N LEU A 63 -10.87 12.60 -6.98
CA LEU A 63 -11.48 13.49 -7.96
C LEU A 63 -10.48 13.90 -9.05
N TYR A 64 -9.23 14.11 -8.67
CA TYR A 64 -8.16 14.46 -9.59
C TYR A 64 -7.67 13.26 -10.43
N ALA A 65 -7.80 12.03 -9.91
CA ALA A 65 -7.43 10.78 -10.60
C ALA A 65 -8.34 10.43 -11.79
N ASN A 66 -9.51 11.06 -11.91
CA ASN A 66 -10.41 10.90 -13.06
C ASN A 66 -9.83 11.41 -14.40
N ILE A 67 -8.62 11.98 -14.37
CA ILE A 67 -7.86 12.26 -15.58
C ILE A 67 -7.46 10.92 -16.20
N ASN A 68 -8.09 10.60 -17.33
CA ASN A 68 -7.87 9.35 -18.04
C ASN A 68 -6.39 9.23 -18.46
N ARG A 69 -5.67 8.28 -17.88
CA ARG A 69 -4.28 8.00 -18.23
C ARG A 69 -4.23 6.71 -19.04
N PRO A 70 -3.45 6.66 -20.13
CA PRO A 70 -3.35 5.49 -20.98
C PRO A 70 -3.04 4.21 -20.20
N ASP A 71 -2.11 4.27 -19.26
CA ASP A 71 -1.68 3.12 -18.47
C ASP A 71 -2.76 2.58 -17.52
N ALA A 72 -3.65 3.43 -17.03
CA ALA A 72 -4.76 3.02 -16.16
C ALA A 72 -5.72 2.09 -16.92
N ALA A 73 -6.17 2.50 -18.08
CA ALA A 73 -7.10 1.72 -18.91
C ALA A 73 -6.41 0.54 -19.62
N LEU A 74 -5.12 0.68 -19.95
CA LEU A 74 -4.41 -0.30 -20.75
C LEU A 74 -4.13 -1.60 -19.99
N TYR A 75 -3.74 -1.54 -18.71
CA TYR A 75 -3.39 -2.74 -17.95
C TYR A 75 -3.73 -2.71 -16.45
N HIS A 76 -3.75 -1.54 -15.78
CA HIS A 76 -4.01 -1.53 -14.33
C HIS A 76 -5.45 -1.91 -13.99
N LEU A 77 -6.43 -1.29 -14.64
CA LEU A 77 -7.84 -1.59 -14.44
C LEU A 77 -8.22 -2.97 -14.99
N PRO A 78 -7.84 -3.36 -16.23
CA PRO A 78 -8.10 -4.70 -16.73
C PRO A 78 -7.51 -5.80 -15.83
N PHE A 79 -6.29 -5.63 -15.33
CA PHE A 79 -5.71 -6.60 -14.43
C PHE A 79 -6.49 -6.71 -13.11
N THR A 80 -6.90 -5.57 -12.54
CA THR A 80 -7.73 -5.57 -11.32
C THR A 80 -9.08 -6.26 -11.55
N SER A 81 -9.70 -6.06 -12.72
CA SER A 81 -10.94 -6.77 -13.10
C SER A 81 -10.72 -8.28 -13.19
N VAL A 82 -9.59 -8.72 -13.77
CA VAL A 82 -9.23 -10.14 -13.81
C VAL A 82 -9.14 -10.72 -12.39
N LEU A 83 -8.54 -10.01 -11.43
CA LEU A 83 -8.47 -10.47 -10.03
C LEU A 83 -9.86 -10.56 -9.38
N ASN A 84 -10.79 -9.70 -9.76
CA ASN A 84 -12.16 -9.69 -9.22
C ASN A 84 -13.05 -10.78 -9.83
N GLU A 85 -12.79 -11.17 -11.06
CA GLU A 85 -13.61 -12.15 -11.79
C GLU A 85 -13.05 -13.58 -11.71
N HIS A 86 -11.72 -13.70 -11.61
CA HIS A 86 -11.02 -14.97 -11.67
C HIS A 86 -10.07 -15.17 -10.50
N LYS A 87 -9.87 -16.45 -10.12
CA LYS A 87 -8.68 -16.82 -9.35
C LYS A 87 -7.42 -16.59 -10.17
N ILE A 88 -6.26 -16.65 -9.56
CA ILE A 88 -4.96 -16.48 -10.25
C ILE A 88 -4.92 -17.31 -11.53
N ILE A 89 -4.69 -16.63 -12.65
CA ILE A 89 -4.54 -17.24 -13.97
C ILE A 89 -3.05 -17.33 -14.28
N ILE A 90 -2.56 -18.57 -14.40
CA ILE A 90 -1.16 -18.85 -14.76
C ILE A 90 -0.92 -18.45 -16.23
N GLY A 91 0.18 -17.77 -16.49
CA GLY A 91 0.57 -17.42 -17.86
C GLY A 91 -0.13 -16.19 -18.43
N LEU A 92 -0.83 -15.39 -17.62
CA LEU A 92 -1.48 -14.16 -18.06
C LEU A 92 -0.49 -13.18 -18.74
N GLY A 93 0.77 -13.17 -18.28
CA GLY A 93 1.85 -12.40 -18.88
C GLY A 93 2.20 -12.81 -20.33
N ASN A 94 1.84 -14.03 -20.75
CA ASN A 94 2.03 -14.49 -22.14
C ASN A 94 0.97 -13.91 -23.09
N ILE A 95 -0.20 -13.54 -22.57
CA ILE A 95 -1.26 -12.87 -23.33
C ILE A 95 -0.89 -11.42 -23.57
N HIS A 96 -0.43 -10.74 -22.53
CA HIS A 96 0.01 -9.36 -22.62
C HIS A 96 1.16 -9.12 -21.62
N SER A 97 2.33 -8.70 -22.12
CA SER A 97 3.56 -8.54 -21.33
C SER A 97 3.38 -7.65 -20.09
N ARG A 98 2.50 -6.65 -20.16
CA ARG A 98 2.24 -5.77 -19.02
C ARG A 98 1.46 -6.45 -17.88
N PHE A 99 0.76 -7.54 -18.12
CA PHE A 99 0.15 -8.35 -17.06
C PHE A 99 1.21 -9.15 -16.26
N GLY A 100 2.44 -9.23 -16.73
CA GLY A 100 3.58 -9.70 -15.95
C GLY A 100 4.12 -8.67 -14.95
N HIS A 101 3.69 -7.41 -15.01
CA HIS A 101 4.09 -6.33 -14.09
C HIS A 101 3.16 -6.20 -12.88
N ILE A 102 2.84 -7.32 -12.25
CA ILE A 102 1.92 -7.36 -11.12
C ILE A 102 2.60 -6.85 -9.86
N SER A 103 1.83 -6.12 -9.06
CA SER A 103 2.24 -5.63 -7.76
C SER A 103 1.21 -6.05 -6.72
N ILE A 104 1.69 -6.35 -5.50
CA ILE A 104 0.82 -6.65 -4.36
C ILE A 104 -0.18 -5.52 -4.07
N ILE A 105 0.13 -4.30 -4.49
CA ILE A 105 -0.76 -3.14 -4.37
C ILE A 105 -2.01 -3.30 -5.25
N GLN A 106 -1.94 -4.02 -6.36
CA GLN A 106 -3.11 -4.31 -7.20
C GLN A 106 -4.11 -5.21 -6.48
N TYR A 107 -3.65 -6.14 -5.64
CA TYR A 107 -4.51 -6.94 -4.76
C TYR A 107 -5.20 -6.08 -3.71
N LEU A 108 -4.49 -5.09 -3.16
CA LEU A 108 -5.10 -4.10 -2.27
C LEU A 108 -6.18 -3.28 -2.99
N SER A 109 -5.95 -2.93 -4.25
CA SER A 109 -6.94 -2.23 -5.07
C SER A 109 -8.14 -3.12 -5.39
N ALA A 110 -7.89 -4.38 -5.76
CA ALA A 110 -8.95 -5.33 -6.11
C ALA A 110 -9.92 -5.59 -4.95
N ILE A 111 -9.41 -5.73 -3.71
CA ILE A 111 -10.25 -5.99 -2.53
C ILE A 111 -11.18 -4.80 -2.17
N ASN A 112 -10.88 -3.61 -2.69
CA ASN A 112 -11.72 -2.42 -2.47
C ASN A 112 -12.85 -2.27 -3.51
N TYR A 113 -12.95 -3.15 -4.49
CA TYR A 113 -14.14 -3.30 -5.33
C TYR A 113 -15.22 -4.04 -4.54
N ASN A 114 -16.15 -3.31 -3.93
CA ASN A 114 -17.18 -3.83 -3.04
C ASN A 114 -18.52 -3.13 -3.27
N PHE A 115 -19.59 -3.58 -2.62
CA PHE A 115 -20.93 -3.01 -2.79
C PHE A 115 -21.05 -1.54 -2.42
N LEU A 116 -20.21 -1.05 -1.50
CA LEU A 116 -20.27 0.35 -1.05
C LEU A 116 -19.65 1.32 -2.06
N PHE A 117 -18.50 0.96 -2.65
CA PHE A 117 -17.71 1.86 -3.48
C PHE A 117 -17.76 1.50 -4.97
N GLY A 118 -18.21 0.28 -5.32
CA GLY A 118 -18.23 -0.20 -6.70
C GLY A 118 -16.84 -0.10 -7.35
N PHE A 119 -16.81 0.21 -8.64
CA PHE A 119 -15.58 0.31 -9.42
C PHE A 119 -14.63 1.42 -8.90
N ASN A 120 -15.18 2.51 -8.36
CA ASN A 120 -14.38 3.59 -7.80
C ASN A 120 -13.56 3.16 -6.58
N GLY A 121 -13.95 2.08 -5.92
CA GLY A 121 -13.22 1.48 -4.81
C GLY A 121 -11.77 1.13 -5.12
N ILE A 122 -11.47 0.77 -6.37
CA ILE A 122 -10.14 0.35 -6.82
C ILE A 122 -9.07 1.42 -6.57
N SER A 123 -9.41 2.69 -6.70
CA SER A 123 -8.47 3.81 -6.52
C SER A 123 -8.39 4.34 -5.09
N ILE A 124 -9.33 3.97 -4.22
CA ILE A 124 -9.38 4.44 -2.82
C ILE A 124 -8.08 4.12 -2.05
N PRO A 125 -7.54 2.88 -2.06
CA PRO A 125 -6.34 2.59 -1.29
C PRO A 125 -5.14 3.40 -1.72
N LEU A 126 -4.99 3.63 -3.01
CA LEU A 126 -3.87 4.39 -3.58
C LEU A 126 -3.90 5.85 -3.08
N SER A 127 -5.06 6.49 -3.17
CA SER A 127 -5.25 7.87 -2.71
C SER A 127 -5.13 8.01 -1.19
N VAL A 128 -5.63 7.03 -0.41
CA VAL A 128 -5.49 7.03 1.06
C VAL A 128 -4.04 6.90 1.47
N VAL A 129 -3.28 5.97 0.87
CA VAL A 129 -1.86 5.79 1.17
C VAL A 129 -1.06 7.02 0.77
N ALA A 130 -1.30 7.58 -0.43
CA ALA A 130 -0.65 8.81 -0.87
C ALA A 130 -0.93 9.97 0.09
N SER A 131 -2.19 10.17 0.48
CA SER A 131 -2.60 11.21 1.41
C SER A 131 -1.95 11.05 2.78
N PHE A 132 -1.84 9.82 3.28
CA PHE A 132 -1.15 9.53 4.53
C PHE A 132 0.31 9.98 4.49
N PHE A 133 1.05 9.65 3.42
CA PHE A 133 2.46 10.05 3.28
C PHE A 133 2.61 11.57 3.10
N ILE A 134 1.74 12.22 2.32
CA ILE A 134 1.73 13.67 2.15
C ILE A 134 1.58 14.35 3.51
N VAL A 135 0.55 13.96 4.28
CA VAL A 135 0.30 14.52 5.62
C VAL A 135 1.46 14.21 6.57
N PHE A 136 2.04 13.01 6.48
CA PHE A 136 3.17 12.61 7.32
C PHE A 136 4.39 13.49 7.08
N PHE A 137 4.86 13.65 5.84
CA PHE A 137 6.05 14.46 5.52
C PHE A 137 5.82 15.92 5.85
N TYR A 138 4.68 16.49 5.44
CA TYR A 138 4.33 17.88 5.75
C TYR A 138 4.29 18.15 7.26
N ARG A 139 3.66 17.27 8.03
CA ARG A 139 3.62 17.37 9.48
C ARG A 139 5.02 17.31 10.10
N LYS A 140 5.90 16.44 9.59
CA LYS A 140 7.29 16.36 10.07
C LYS A 140 8.04 17.67 9.85
N VAL A 141 7.92 18.27 8.68
CA VAL A 141 8.48 19.59 8.40
C VAL A 141 7.99 20.63 9.42
N LEU A 142 6.68 20.70 9.66
CA LEU A 142 6.11 21.65 10.61
C LEU A 142 6.61 21.43 12.05
N ILE A 143 6.73 20.19 12.50
CA ILE A 143 7.19 19.86 13.85
C ILE A 143 8.67 20.28 14.00
N LEU A 144 9.52 19.87 13.07
CA LEU A 144 10.97 20.16 13.11
C LEU A 144 11.25 21.67 13.00
N TYR A 145 10.48 22.38 12.17
CA TYR A 145 10.54 23.84 12.08
C TYR A 145 10.19 24.52 13.41
N LYS A 146 9.09 24.11 14.06
CA LYS A 146 8.67 24.65 15.37
C LYS A 146 9.69 24.37 16.46
N LEU A 147 10.37 23.23 16.40
CA LEU A 147 11.44 22.86 17.33
C LEU A 147 12.77 23.54 17.01
N LYS A 148 12.83 24.35 15.96
CA LYS A 148 14.06 24.98 15.43
C LYS A 148 15.16 23.94 15.13
N SER A 149 14.79 22.69 14.87
CA SER A 149 15.71 21.59 14.56
C SER A 149 15.89 21.49 13.05
N LEU A 150 16.74 22.37 12.49
CA LEU A 150 17.06 22.41 11.05
C LEU A 150 18.16 21.39 10.73
N ASN A 151 17.89 20.13 11.03
CA ASN A 151 18.78 19.00 10.77
C ASN A 151 18.52 18.34 9.41
N LEU A 152 19.29 17.29 9.10
CA LEU A 152 19.14 16.54 7.86
C LEU A 152 17.71 16.00 7.65
N ASP A 153 17.01 15.55 8.72
CA ASP A 153 15.62 15.09 8.67
C ASP A 153 14.67 16.21 8.20
N PHE A 154 14.89 17.44 8.68
CA PHE A 154 14.08 18.59 8.24
C PHE A 154 14.23 18.84 6.74
N TYR A 155 15.48 18.99 6.27
CA TYR A 155 15.71 19.26 4.84
C TYR A 155 15.25 18.12 3.94
N PHE A 156 15.46 16.89 4.35
CA PHE A 156 14.96 15.73 3.62
C PHE A 156 13.43 15.73 3.50
N CYS A 157 12.71 15.90 4.62
CA CYS A 157 11.25 15.95 4.62
C CYS A 157 10.71 17.15 3.81
N LEU A 158 11.38 18.29 3.88
CA LEU A 158 11.04 19.48 3.09
C LEU A 158 11.19 19.21 1.59
N PHE A 159 12.33 18.66 1.18
CA PHE A 159 12.60 18.31 -0.21
C PHE A 159 11.59 17.28 -0.76
N VAL A 160 11.32 16.22 0.00
CA VAL A 160 10.32 15.22 -0.37
C VAL A 160 8.93 15.84 -0.48
N SER A 161 8.56 16.75 0.42
CA SER A 161 7.27 17.44 0.36
C SER A 161 7.14 18.28 -0.91
N ILE A 162 8.15 19.05 -1.28
CA ILE A 162 8.20 19.85 -2.51
C ILE A 162 8.10 18.92 -3.74
N TYR A 163 8.87 17.82 -3.75
CA TYR A 163 8.85 16.85 -4.84
C TYR A 163 7.46 16.21 -5.01
N ILE A 164 6.79 15.83 -3.92
CA ILE A 164 5.44 15.27 -3.96
C ILE A 164 4.46 16.28 -4.56
N PHE A 165 4.50 17.56 -4.14
CA PHE A 165 3.65 18.61 -4.71
C PHE A 165 3.89 18.79 -6.21
N TYR A 166 5.15 18.81 -6.63
CA TYR A 166 5.49 18.91 -8.05
C TYR A 166 4.98 17.73 -8.88
N LYS A 167 4.94 16.53 -8.28
CA LYS A 167 4.51 15.28 -8.94
C LYS A 167 3.09 14.84 -8.52
N ILE A 168 2.27 15.74 -8.00
CA ILE A 168 0.94 15.41 -7.45
C ILE A 168 0.08 14.64 -8.46
N ASN A 169 0.17 14.98 -9.75
CA ASN A 169 -0.53 14.29 -10.82
C ASN A 169 -0.18 12.80 -10.90
N ARG A 170 1.08 12.44 -10.63
CA ARG A 170 1.55 11.07 -10.65
C ARG A 170 1.03 10.29 -9.44
N TYR A 171 0.91 10.96 -8.30
CA TYR A 171 0.45 10.33 -7.05
C TYR A 171 -1.06 10.16 -6.96
N SER A 172 -1.81 10.77 -7.86
CA SER A 172 -3.25 10.55 -8.01
C SER A 172 -3.61 9.48 -9.04
N SER A 173 -2.62 8.87 -9.74
CA SER A 173 -2.89 7.89 -10.78
C SER A 173 -3.14 6.48 -10.21
N PHE A 174 -3.77 5.62 -11.03
CA PHE A 174 -4.00 4.20 -10.71
C PHE A 174 -2.72 3.35 -10.65
N GLY A 175 -1.55 3.94 -10.94
CA GLY A 175 -0.28 3.21 -11.00
C GLY A 175 0.29 2.84 -9.63
N ASN A 176 0.98 1.70 -9.60
CA ASN A 176 1.64 1.18 -8.39
C ASN A 176 2.88 1.99 -7.99
N ASP A 177 3.46 2.73 -8.93
CA ASP A 177 4.72 3.46 -8.77
C ASP A 177 4.64 4.49 -7.64
N ALA A 178 3.49 5.16 -7.51
CA ALA A 178 3.28 6.20 -6.51
C ALA A 178 3.54 5.71 -5.09
N ILE A 179 2.91 4.58 -4.72
CA ILE A 179 3.07 4.02 -3.38
C ILE A 179 4.50 3.53 -3.16
N THR A 180 5.10 2.89 -4.17
CA THR A 180 6.48 2.42 -4.10
C THR A 180 7.46 3.56 -3.85
N HIS A 181 7.33 4.68 -4.56
CA HIS A 181 8.15 5.86 -4.34
C HIS A 181 7.98 6.44 -2.93
N LEU A 182 6.74 6.56 -2.46
CA LEU A 182 6.46 7.10 -1.13
C LEU A 182 6.99 6.19 -0.01
N CYS A 183 6.85 4.88 -0.15
CA CYS A 183 7.46 3.90 0.76
C CYS A 183 8.99 4.01 0.75
N PHE A 184 9.60 4.19 -0.43
CA PHE A 184 11.05 4.36 -0.57
C PHE A 184 11.54 5.63 0.14
N PHE A 185 10.88 6.78 -0.04
CA PHE A 185 11.22 8.00 0.70
C PHE A 185 11.08 7.82 2.20
N TYR A 186 10.04 7.13 2.64
CA TYR A 186 9.86 6.85 4.05
C TYR A 186 10.97 5.94 4.61
N LEU A 187 11.38 4.92 3.84
CA LEU A 187 12.50 4.03 4.19
C LEU A 187 13.81 4.79 4.32
N ILE A 188 14.14 5.62 3.32
CA ILE A 188 15.35 6.46 3.38
C ILE A 188 15.34 7.33 4.64
N ARG A 189 14.20 7.97 4.91
CA ARG A 189 14.06 8.77 6.13
C ARG A 189 14.33 7.96 7.41
N LEU A 190 13.79 6.75 7.50
CA LEU A 190 14.05 5.88 8.66
C LEU A 190 15.53 5.59 8.83
N ILE A 191 16.23 5.28 7.76
CA ILE A 191 17.68 5.02 7.77
C ILE A 191 18.46 6.27 8.22
N LEU A 192 18.07 7.46 7.73
CA LEU A 192 18.74 8.72 8.06
C LEU A 192 18.55 9.15 9.52
N VAL A 193 17.41 8.79 10.14
CA VAL A 193 17.05 9.28 11.48
C VAL A 193 17.35 8.25 12.57
N ASP A 194 17.35 6.96 12.25
CA ASP A 194 17.48 5.89 13.23
C ASP A 194 18.93 5.38 13.34
N ASN A 195 19.76 6.14 14.04
CA ASN A 195 21.17 5.77 14.28
C ASN A 195 21.33 4.48 15.12
N ASN A 196 20.28 3.99 15.77
CA ASN A 196 20.33 2.87 16.72
C ASN A 196 19.62 1.61 16.24
N PHE A 197 19.18 1.55 14.98
CA PHE A 197 18.46 0.41 14.40
C PHE A 197 17.23 -0.08 15.20
N LYS A 198 16.65 0.79 16.05
CA LYS A 198 15.45 0.46 16.84
C LYS A 198 14.23 0.10 15.98
N GLN A 199 14.23 0.54 14.72
CA GLN A 199 13.17 0.26 13.76
C GLN A 199 13.61 -0.76 12.69
N LEU A 200 14.65 -1.55 12.98
CA LEU A 200 15.20 -2.54 12.04
C LEU A 200 14.13 -3.48 11.49
N SER A 201 13.19 -3.93 12.33
CA SER A 201 12.07 -4.78 11.91
C SER A 201 11.16 -4.10 10.88
N LEU A 202 10.88 -2.79 11.03
CA LEU A 202 10.09 -2.03 10.07
C LEU A 202 10.86 -1.79 8.78
N ILE A 203 12.17 -1.51 8.89
CA ILE A 203 13.07 -1.35 7.72
C ILE A 203 13.11 -2.66 6.93
N ILE A 204 13.33 -3.80 7.61
CA ILE A 204 13.33 -5.12 6.97
C ILE A 204 11.97 -5.38 6.30
N LEU A 205 10.86 -5.12 6.98
CA LEU A 205 9.51 -5.32 6.43
C LEU A 205 9.28 -4.49 5.17
N LEU A 206 9.71 -3.22 5.17
CA LEU A 206 9.61 -2.35 4.00
C LEU A 206 10.54 -2.78 2.87
N CYS A 207 11.77 -3.21 3.19
CA CYS A 207 12.69 -3.79 2.19
C CYS A 207 12.10 -5.05 1.57
N VAL A 208 11.55 -5.95 2.38
CA VAL A 208 10.87 -7.16 1.90
C VAL A 208 9.67 -6.80 1.03
N PHE A 209 8.88 -5.81 1.42
CA PHE A 209 7.74 -5.34 0.62
C PHE A 209 8.18 -4.79 -0.75
N ILE A 210 9.22 -3.94 -0.77
CA ILE A 210 9.79 -3.40 -2.01
C ILE A 210 10.39 -4.53 -2.85
N LEU A 211 11.16 -5.44 -2.23
CA LEU A 211 11.75 -6.58 -2.90
C LEU A 211 10.69 -7.51 -3.50
N LEU A 212 9.62 -7.78 -2.77
CA LEU A 212 8.50 -8.59 -3.26
C LEU A 212 7.79 -7.91 -4.43
N THR A 213 7.58 -6.59 -4.41
CA THR A 213 7.01 -5.88 -5.56
C THR A 213 7.92 -5.96 -6.79
N LEU A 214 9.25 -5.93 -6.60
CA LEU A 214 10.24 -6.09 -7.67
C LEU A 214 10.35 -7.54 -8.15
N LEU A 215 10.36 -8.51 -7.24
CA LEU A 215 10.42 -9.94 -7.56
C LEU A 215 9.16 -10.40 -8.30
N PHE A 216 7.98 -9.97 -7.90
CA PHE A 216 6.75 -10.22 -8.65
C PHE A 216 6.86 -9.69 -10.08
N ARG A 217 7.52 -8.55 -10.26
CA ARG A 217 7.78 -7.99 -11.59
C ARG A 217 8.66 -8.88 -12.45
N ILE A 218 9.67 -9.55 -11.86
CA ILE A 218 10.64 -10.39 -12.59
C ILE A 218 10.08 -11.80 -12.81
N LEU A 219 9.37 -12.34 -11.84
CA LEU A 219 8.98 -13.75 -11.78
C LEU A 219 7.71 -14.10 -12.57
N TYR A 220 6.84 -13.12 -12.83
CA TYR A 220 5.56 -13.39 -13.51
C TYR A 220 5.70 -13.66 -15.02
N SER A 221 6.92 -13.64 -15.54
CA SER A 221 7.21 -13.99 -16.93
C SER A 221 7.42 -15.51 -17.18
N SER A 222 7.39 -16.35 -16.12
CA SER A 222 7.60 -17.79 -16.31
C SER A 222 6.74 -18.66 -15.36
N PRO A 223 6.28 -19.85 -15.79
CA PRO A 223 5.43 -20.75 -14.99
C PRO A 223 6.11 -21.30 -13.71
N VAL A 224 7.44 -21.30 -13.64
CA VAL A 224 8.22 -21.70 -12.46
C VAL A 224 8.10 -20.65 -11.33
N SER A 225 7.71 -19.44 -11.67
CA SER A 225 7.64 -18.28 -10.77
C SER A 225 6.56 -18.38 -9.69
N GLU A 226 5.48 -19.10 -9.95
CA GLU A 226 4.35 -19.19 -9.01
C GLU A 226 4.66 -20.06 -7.82
N LEU A 227 5.36 -21.19 -8.02
CA LEU A 227 5.85 -22.05 -6.95
C LEU A 227 6.88 -21.33 -6.09
N ILE A 228 7.74 -20.53 -6.70
CA ILE A 228 8.74 -19.72 -5.98
C ILE A 228 8.06 -18.58 -5.22
N ALA A 229 7.07 -17.89 -5.82
CA ALA A 229 6.31 -16.84 -5.13
C ALA A 229 5.55 -17.40 -3.92
N LEU A 230 4.92 -18.58 -4.06
CA LEU A 230 4.23 -19.25 -2.97
C LEU A 230 5.20 -19.65 -1.84
N SER A 231 6.38 -20.18 -2.18
CA SER A 231 7.40 -20.55 -1.19
C SER A 231 7.97 -19.34 -0.46
N ILE A 232 8.18 -18.20 -1.14
CA ILE A 232 8.62 -16.94 -0.55
C ILE A 232 7.55 -16.38 0.40
N ILE A 233 6.27 -16.44 0.02
CA ILE A 233 5.16 -16.02 0.87
C ILE A 233 5.11 -16.88 2.15
N ILE A 234 5.21 -18.20 2.03
CA ILE A 234 5.22 -19.12 3.16
C ILE A 234 6.43 -18.85 4.07
N LEU A 235 7.62 -18.67 3.51
CA LEU A 235 8.84 -18.33 4.26
C LEU A 235 8.73 -16.96 4.95
N SER A 236 8.12 -15.97 4.30
CA SER A 236 7.86 -14.66 4.91
C SER A 236 6.88 -14.75 6.08
N PHE A 237 5.85 -15.57 5.99
CA PHE A 237 4.93 -15.86 7.09
C PHE A 237 5.60 -16.59 8.26
N LEU A 238 6.48 -17.54 7.96
CA LEU A 238 7.23 -18.29 8.97
C LEU A 238 8.27 -17.42 9.69
N SER A 239 8.89 -16.46 8.98
CA SER A 239 9.85 -15.53 9.56
C SER A 239 9.21 -14.41 10.39
N LEU A 240 7.92 -14.10 10.18
CA LEU A 240 7.17 -13.10 10.96
C LEU A 240 6.73 -13.62 12.34
N LYS A 241 6.60 -14.94 12.51
CA LYS A 241 6.18 -15.56 13.78
C LYS A 241 7.05 -15.19 14.99
N PRO A 242 8.39 -15.23 14.93
CA PRO A 242 9.23 -14.83 16.06
C PRO A 242 9.19 -13.31 16.34
N LEU A 243 8.99 -12.48 15.32
CA LEU A 243 8.91 -11.02 15.49
C LEU A 243 7.63 -10.55 16.20
N LEU A 244 6.50 -11.27 16.01
CA LEU A 244 5.25 -11.01 16.72
C LEU A 244 5.30 -11.44 18.19
N LEU A 245 6.14 -12.42 18.51
CA LEU A 245 6.35 -12.90 19.90
C LEU A 245 7.25 -11.96 20.71
N ILE A 246 8.23 -11.32 20.10
CA ILE A 246 9.15 -10.38 20.79
C ILE A 246 8.42 -9.10 21.23
N HIS A 247 7.37 -8.69 20.51
CA HIS A 247 6.57 -7.49 20.87
C HIS A 247 5.56 -7.72 22.00
N ARG A 248 5.41 -8.97 22.50
CA ARG A 248 4.55 -9.28 23.67
C ARG A 248 5.28 -9.30 25.00
N VAL A 249 6.60 -9.21 24.99
CA VAL A 249 7.46 -9.36 26.17
C VAL A 249 8.14 -8.04 26.58
N SER A 250 7.99 -6.98 25.80
CA SER A 250 8.39 -5.60 26.15
C SER A 250 7.15 -4.71 26.31
#